data_e8780d8dc1aaad6a2f6a5ea9479372bb
#
_entry.id   e8780d8dc1aaad6a2f6a5ea9479372bb
#
_cell.length_a   1.000
_cell.length_b   1.000
_cell.length_c   1.000
_cell.angle_alpha   90.00
_cell.angle_beta   90.00
_cell.angle_gamma   90.00
#
_symmetry.space_group_name_H-M   'P 1'
#
loop_
_entity.id
_entity.type
_entity.pdbx_description
1 polymer ?
#
loop_
_entity_poly.entity_id
_entity_poly.type
_entity_poly.pdbx_seq_one_letter_code
_entity_poly.pdbx_strand_id
1 'polypeptide(L)'
;MAEARKLYLARYANSQYWVDFEDFPFYRMDVVDVYYVGGFEVVGWVPASEYDRSQPDPLADSMAEIIRHMNADHKDALVLLAQKFARIESQEATMTAADRLGFHVRLKTQDGMRGARIAFLREVSNPAETRKVLVEMVQRARSQAE
;
A
#
# COMPACT_ATOMS: atom_id res chain seq x y z
N MET A 1 -19.26 -16.31 11.21
CA MET A 1 -18.46 -17.57 11.08
C MET A 1 -18.27 -17.95 9.61
N ALA A 2 -19.30 -18.12 8.79
CA ALA A 2 -19.14 -18.48 7.37
C ALA A 2 -18.28 -17.50 6.54
N GLU A 3 -18.42 -16.20 6.78
CA GLU A 3 -17.62 -15.18 6.08
C GLU A 3 -16.14 -15.23 6.47
N ALA A 4 -15.83 -15.41 7.77
CA ALA A 4 -14.45 -15.56 8.22
C ALA A 4 -13.76 -16.76 7.59
N ARG A 5 -14.48 -17.91 7.51
CA ARG A 5 -13.99 -19.10 6.83
C ARG A 5 -13.71 -18.86 5.35
N LYS A 6 -14.61 -18.19 4.65
CA LYS A 6 -14.46 -17.85 3.23
C LYS A 6 -13.23 -16.96 2.99
N LEU A 7 -13.07 -15.91 3.79
CA LEU A 7 -11.91 -15.01 3.69
C LEU A 7 -10.60 -15.73 4.02
N TYR A 8 -10.61 -16.61 5.01
CA TYR A 8 -9.45 -17.40 5.39
C TYR A 8 -9.00 -18.33 4.27
N LEU A 9 -9.95 -19.07 3.67
CA LEU A 9 -9.68 -19.97 2.55
C LEU A 9 -9.23 -19.23 1.28
N ALA A 10 -9.78 -18.05 1.02
CA ALA A 10 -9.35 -17.22 -0.12
C ALA A 10 -7.90 -16.76 0.02
N ARG A 11 -7.42 -16.58 1.24
CA ARG A 11 -6.04 -16.17 1.52
C ARG A 11 -5.07 -17.34 1.65
N TYR A 12 -5.54 -18.46 2.17
CA TYR A 12 -4.74 -19.65 2.49
C TYR A 12 -5.38 -20.90 1.90
N ALA A 13 -5.23 -21.11 0.60
CA ALA A 13 -5.90 -22.19 -0.14
C ALA A 13 -5.63 -23.59 0.42
N ASN A 14 -4.43 -23.83 0.96
CA ASN A 14 -4.06 -25.11 1.58
C ASN A 14 -4.75 -25.36 2.93
N SER A 15 -5.39 -24.35 3.53
CA SER A 15 -6.11 -24.54 4.81
C SER A 15 -7.37 -25.38 4.67
N GLN A 16 -7.82 -25.69 3.48
CA GLN A 16 -8.94 -26.61 3.25
C GLN A 16 -8.78 -27.98 3.93
N TYR A 17 -7.54 -28.40 4.24
CA TYR A 17 -7.26 -29.67 4.88
C TYR A 17 -7.60 -29.70 6.38
N TRP A 18 -7.68 -28.55 7.05
CA TRP A 18 -7.88 -28.48 8.51
C TRP A 18 -8.92 -27.45 8.97
N VAL A 19 -9.42 -26.61 8.08
CA VAL A 19 -10.32 -25.50 8.43
C VAL A 19 -11.65 -25.94 9.05
N ASP A 20 -12.03 -27.22 8.81
CA ASP A 20 -13.26 -27.82 9.31
C ASP A 20 -13.02 -28.82 10.48
N PHE A 21 -11.79 -28.85 11.05
CA PHE A 21 -11.52 -29.68 12.23
C PHE A 21 -12.21 -29.08 13.45
N GLU A 22 -12.70 -29.94 14.35
CA GLU A 22 -13.41 -29.53 15.57
C GLU A 22 -12.53 -28.65 16.50
N ASP A 23 -11.22 -28.88 16.49
CA ASP A 23 -10.23 -28.15 17.26
C ASP A 23 -9.66 -26.91 16.51
N PHE A 24 -10.24 -26.53 15.37
CA PHE A 24 -9.89 -25.33 14.59
C PHE A 24 -11.01 -24.28 14.58
N PRO A 25 -11.33 -23.67 15.72
CA PRO A 25 -12.37 -22.64 15.78
C PRO A 25 -11.91 -21.29 15.26
N PHE A 26 -12.83 -20.52 14.70
CA PHE A 26 -12.62 -19.11 14.39
C PHE A 26 -12.99 -18.25 15.60
N TYR A 27 -12.09 -17.37 16.00
CA TYR A 27 -12.31 -16.36 17.02
C TYR A 27 -12.46 -14.98 16.39
N ARG A 28 -13.35 -14.15 16.92
CA ARG A 28 -13.46 -12.73 16.61
C ARG A 28 -12.90 -11.94 17.78
N MET A 29 -11.98 -11.03 17.47
CA MET A 29 -11.49 -10.05 18.44
C MET A 29 -12.17 -8.72 18.14
N ASP A 30 -12.92 -8.21 19.08
CA ASP A 30 -13.53 -6.90 18.96
C ASP A 30 -12.50 -5.82 19.35
N VAL A 31 -12.37 -4.80 18.49
CA VAL A 31 -11.45 -3.69 18.74
C VAL A 31 -12.00 -2.81 19.85
N VAL A 32 -11.19 -2.56 20.88
CA VAL A 32 -11.52 -1.61 21.97
C VAL A 32 -10.87 -0.26 21.69
N ASP A 33 -9.57 -0.29 21.41
CA ASP A 33 -8.78 0.88 21.04
C ASP A 33 -7.71 0.48 20.05
N VAL A 34 -7.26 1.42 19.21
CA VAL A 34 -6.17 1.26 18.28
C VAL A 34 -5.01 2.14 18.68
N TYR A 35 -3.86 1.55 18.97
CA TYR A 35 -2.62 2.30 19.14
C TYR A 35 -1.95 2.51 17.80
N TYR A 36 -1.88 3.75 17.35
CA TYR A 36 -1.30 4.12 16.06
C TYR A 36 0.10 4.71 16.24
N VAL A 37 1.02 4.22 15.43
CA VAL A 37 2.40 4.72 15.33
C VAL A 37 2.68 5.06 13.87
N GLY A 38 2.61 6.34 13.51
CA GLY A 38 2.81 6.84 12.14
C GLY A 38 4.23 7.33 11.84
N GLY A 39 5.16 7.09 12.77
CA GLY A 39 6.54 7.55 12.73
C GLY A 39 6.91 8.34 14.00
N PHE A 40 8.10 8.96 14.00
CA PHE A 40 8.50 9.83 15.11
C PHE A 40 7.48 10.99 15.26
N GLU A 41 6.98 11.23 16.47
CA GLU A 41 6.04 12.28 16.84
C GLU A 41 4.57 12.05 16.44
N VAL A 42 4.25 11.05 15.63
CA VAL A 42 2.86 10.72 15.29
C VAL A 42 2.47 9.43 15.97
N VAL A 43 2.16 9.53 17.24
CA VAL A 43 1.75 8.41 18.10
C VAL A 43 0.48 8.78 18.84
N GLY A 44 -0.50 7.89 18.87
CA GLY A 44 -1.74 8.17 19.58
C GLY A 44 -2.66 6.96 19.71
N TRP A 45 -3.66 7.11 20.57
CA TRP A 45 -4.74 6.17 20.73
C TRP A 45 -5.95 6.65 19.93
N VAL A 46 -6.55 5.75 19.17
CA VAL A 46 -7.79 5.98 18.42
C VAL A 46 -8.85 5.05 19.02
N PRO A 47 -9.92 5.58 19.62
CA PRO A 47 -10.99 4.76 20.18
C PRO A 47 -11.70 3.95 19.09
N ALA A 48 -12.20 2.76 19.44
CA ALA A 48 -12.93 1.88 18.52
C ALA A 48 -14.05 2.61 17.76
N SER A 49 -14.75 3.54 18.40
CA SER A 49 -15.81 4.33 17.78
C SER A 49 -15.34 5.24 16.64
N GLU A 50 -14.10 5.68 16.65
CA GLU A 50 -13.49 6.42 15.53
C GLU A 50 -12.98 5.48 14.46
N TYR A 51 -12.36 4.36 14.86
CA TYR A 51 -11.92 3.32 13.96
C TYR A 51 -13.10 2.75 13.15
N ASP A 52 -14.23 2.45 13.79
CA ASP A 52 -15.43 1.91 13.14
C ASP A 52 -16.09 2.89 12.16
N ARG A 53 -15.87 4.19 12.33
CA ARG A 53 -16.34 5.23 11.39
C ARG A 53 -15.41 5.43 10.21
N SER A 54 -14.21 4.86 10.25
CA SER A 54 -13.27 4.98 9.14
C SER A 54 -13.84 4.32 7.88
N GLN A 55 -13.60 4.94 6.74
CA GLN A 55 -14.00 4.38 5.46
C GLN A 55 -12.81 3.67 4.82
N PRO A 56 -13.05 2.59 4.04
CA PRO A 56 -12.01 1.98 3.23
C PRO A 56 -11.32 3.03 2.35
N ASP A 57 -10.04 2.81 2.08
CA ASP A 57 -9.34 3.65 1.12
C ASP A 57 -10.02 3.55 -0.26
N PRO A 58 -10.26 4.68 -0.96
CA PRO A 58 -10.95 4.67 -2.24
C PRO A 58 -10.23 3.88 -3.34
N LEU A 59 -8.94 3.56 -3.14
CA LEU A 59 -8.18 2.71 -4.05
C LEU A 59 -8.16 1.23 -3.64
N ALA A 60 -8.78 0.84 -2.52
CA ALA A 60 -8.67 -0.51 -1.95
C ALA A 60 -8.93 -1.61 -3.00
N ASP A 61 -10.00 -1.49 -3.77
CA ASP A 61 -10.40 -2.48 -4.78
C ASP A 61 -9.52 -2.46 -6.03
N SER A 62 -8.89 -1.32 -6.35
CA SER A 62 -8.09 -1.13 -7.57
C SER A 62 -6.58 -1.19 -7.32
N MET A 63 -6.16 -1.19 -6.06
CA MET A 63 -4.75 -1.13 -5.68
C MET A 63 -3.91 -2.24 -6.31
N ALA A 64 -4.41 -3.47 -6.30
CA ALA A 64 -3.68 -4.61 -6.87
C ALA A 64 -3.42 -4.45 -8.38
N GLU A 65 -4.37 -3.88 -9.11
CA GLU A 65 -4.23 -3.62 -10.54
C GLU A 65 -3.25 -2.46 -10.82
N ILE A 66 -3.34 -1.39 -10.05
CA ILE A 66 -2.40 -0.25 -10.15
C ILE A 66 -0.97 -0.73 -9.93
N ILE A 67 -0.72 -1.51 -8.86
CA ILE A 67 0.60 -2.05 -8.54
C ILE A 67 1.11 -2.95 -9.66
N ARG A 68 0.29 -3.85 -10.15
CA ARG A 68 0.64 -4.76 -11.24
C ARG A 68 1.03 -4.00 -12.50
N HIS A 69 0.22 -3.02 -12.91
CA HIS A 69 0.47 -2.20 -14.09
C HIS A 69 1.77 -1.39 -13.96
N MET A 70 1.95 -0.69 -12.83
CA MET A 70 3.17 0.09 -12.60
C MET A 70 4.43 -0.76 -12.62
N ASN A 71 4.37 -1.96 -12.03
CA ASN A 71 5.51 -2.87 -11.99
C ASN A 71 5.79 -3.57 -13.33
N ALA A 72 4.78 -3.76 -14.17
CA ALA A 72 4.96 -4.35 -15.49
C ALA A 72 5.54 -3.33 -16.49
N ASP A 73 4.91 -2.16 -16.58
CA ASP A 73 5.06 -1.26 -17.72
C ASP A 73 5.82 0.04 -17.40
N HIS A 74 6.06 0.35 -16.10
CA HIS A 74 6.57 1.66 -15.67
C HIS A 74 7.72 1.59 -14.65
N LYS A 75 8.57 0.57 -14.71
CA LYS A 75 9.71 0.38 -13.78
C LYS A 75 10.67 1.56 -13.78
N ASP A 76 11.01 2.07 -14.96
CA ASP A 76 11.92 3.23 -15.08
C ASP A 76 11.33 4.50 -14.44
N ALA A 77 10.01 4.67 -14.56
CA ALA A 77 9.31 5.77 -13.90
C ALA A 77 9.38 5.63 -12.38
N LEU A 78 9.24 4.42 -11.82
CA LEU A 78 9.36 4.19 -10.38
C LEU A 78 10.77 4.52 -9.87
N VAL A 79 11.83 4.17 -10.61
CA VAL A 79 13.22 4.54 -10.27
C VAL A 79 13.38 6.07 -10.27
N LEU A 80 12.90 6.74 -11.33
CA LEU A 80 12.94 8.20 -11.44
C LEU A 80 12.18 8.89 -10.29
N LEU A 81 10.99 8.40 -9.95
CA LEU A 81 10.19 8.94 -8.84
C LEU A 81 10.87 8.73 -7.49
N ALA A 82 11.51 7.57 -7.26
CA ALA A 82 12.28 7.30 -6.06
C ALA A 82 13.46 8.29 -5.93
N GLN A 83 14.20 8.51 -6.99
CA GLN A 83 15.32 9.44 -7.01
C GLN A 83 14.87 10.88 -6.71
N LYS A 84 13.80 11.34 -7.35
CA LYS A 84 13.39 12.76 -7.25
C LYS A 84 12.56 13.07 -6.00
N PHE A 85 11.65 12.21 -5.59
CA PHE A 85 10.74 12.49 -4.48
C PHE A 85 11.18 11.86 -3.16
N ALA A 86 11.83 10.68 -3.19
CA ALA A 86 12.40 10.08 -1.98
C ALA A 86 13.89 10.37 -1.79
N ARG A 87 14.57 10.96 -2.79
CA ARG A 87 16.02 11.25 -2.80
C ARG A 87 16.86 9.99 -2.56
N ILE A 88 16.43 8.88 -3.12
CA ILE A 88 17.12 7.60 -3.04
C ILE A 88 17.49 7.15 -4.45
N GLU A 89 18.78 7.05 -4.72
CA GLU A 89 19.26 6.43 -5.95
C GLU A 89 19.09 4.92 -5.89
N SER A 90 18.51 4.35 -6.94
CA SER A 90 18.25 2.92 -7.03
C SER A 90 18.42 2.40 -8.44
N GLN A 91 18.83 1.14 -8.55
CA GLN A 91 18.96 0.42 -9.81
C GLN A 91 17.62 -0.16 -10.27
N GLU A 92 16.79 -0.56 -9.30
CA GLU A 92 15.47 -1.12 -9.52
C GLU A 92 14.49 -0.57 -8.48
N ALA A 93 13.24 -0.40 -8.89
CA ALA A 93 12.15 -0.01 -8.02
C ALA A 93 10.91 -0.86 -8.29
N THR A 94 10.25 -1.29 -7.22
CA THR A 94 9.02 -2.08 -7.28
C THR A 94 7.98 -1.44 -6.37
N MET A 95 6.83 -1.09 -6.91
CA MET A 95 5.70 -0.62 -6.10
C MET A 95 5.13 -1.78 -5.30
N THR A 96 4.96 -1.60 -3.99
CA THR A 96 4.49 -2.65 -3.07
C THR A 96 3.14 -2.37 -2.44
N ALA A 97 2.74 -1.10 -2.35
CA ALA A 97 1.44 -0.66 -1.89
C ALA A 97 1.10 0.72 -2.48
N ALA A 98 -0.17 1.05 -2.56
CA ALA A 98 -0.66 2.38 -2.89
C ALA A 98 -1.92 2.68 -2.07
N ASP A 99 -2.14 3.93 -1.75
CA ASP A 99 -3.35 4.46 -1.13
C ASP A 99 -3.65 5.87 -1.70
N ARG A 100 -4.72 6.49 -1.25
CA ARG A 100 -5.13 7.82 -1.74
C ARG A 100 -4.10 8.93 -1.58
N LEU A 101 -3.10 8.76 -0.70
CA LEU A 101 -2.10 9.78 -0.38
C LEU A 101 -0.74 9.53 -1.04
N GLY A 102 -0.50 8.32 -1.57
CA GLY A 102 0.80 7.99 -2.15
C GLY A 102 1.01 6.49 -2.34
N PHE A 103 2.26 6.10 -2.49
CA PHE A 103 2.62 4.70 -2.71
C PHE A 103 3.94 4.34 -2.03
N HIS A 104 4.09 3.05 -1.74
CA HIS A 104 5.31 2.47 -1.22
C HIS A 104 6.10 1.80 -2.34
N VAL A 105 7.41 1.96 -2.28
CA VAL A 105 8.35 1.30 -3.18
C VAL A 105 9.40 0.52 -2.41
N ARG A 106 9.78 -0.62 -2.95
CA ARG A 106 10.98 -1.35 -2.58
C ARG A 106 12.05 -1.04 -3.62
N LEU A 107 13.21 -0.62 -3.17
CA LEU A 107 14.30 -0.10 -3.96
C LEU A 107 15.53 -0.99 -3.79
N LYS A 108 16.16 -1.36 -4.91
CA LYS A 108 17.47 -1.99 -4.90
C LYS A 108 18.52 -0.89 -5.07
N THR A 109 19.26 -0.61 -4.01
CA THR A 109 20.33 0.38 -3.97
C THR A 109 21.70 -0.29 -3.96
N GLN A 110 22.79 0.47 -4.03
CA GLN A 110 24.13 -0.06 -3.89
C GLN A 110 24.38 -0.69 -2.50
N ASP A 111 23.72 -0.13 -1.48
CA ASP A 111 23.84 -0.56 -0.08
C ASP A 111 22.85 -1.68 0.32
N GLY A 112 22.06 -2.19 -0.64
CA GLY A 112 21.08 -3.25 -0.39
C GLY A 112 19.63 -2.78 -0.64
N MET A 113 18.68 -3.52 -0.07
CA MET A 113 17.26 -3.26 -0.26
C MET A 113 16.77 -2.19 0.72
N ARG A 114 16.06 -1.17 0.20
CA ARG A 114 15.42 -0.11 0.97
C ARG A 114 13.94 0.00 0.65
N GLY A 115 13.15 0.42 1.63
CA GLY A 115 11.75 0.82 1.45
C GLY A 115 11.64 2.34 1.50
N ALA A 116 10.74 2.91 0.69
CA ALA A 116 10.38 4.30 0.77
C ALA A 116 8.90 4.49 0.53
N ARG A 117 8.32 5.54 1.13
CA ARG A 117 6.99 6.05 0.79
C ARG A 117 7.15 7.33 -0.01
N ILE A 118 6.42 7.42 -1.11
CA ILE A 118 6.37 8.60 -1.97
C ILE A 118 4.95 9.15 -1.92
N ALA A 119 4.80 10.36 -1.42
CA ALA A 119 3.50 11.03 -1.38
C ALA A 119 3.07 11.48 -2.78
N PHE A 120 1.79 11.38 -3.08
CA PHE A 120 1.23 12.04 -4.26
C PHE A 120 1.26 13.56 -4.12
N LEU A 121 1.18 14.27 -5.23
CA LEU A 121 1.11 15.74 -5.24
C LEU A 121 -0.21 16.27 -4.64
N ARG A 122 -1.23 15.41 -4.59
CA ARG A 122 -2.55 15.64 -3.99
C ARG A 122 -3.24 14.31 -3.72
N GLU A 123 -4.22 14.32 -2.85
CA GLU A 123 -5.08 13.17 -2.60
C GLU A 123 -5.81 12.75 -3.88
N VAL A 124 -5.99 11.43 -4.06
CA VAL A 124 -6.68 10.83 -5.20
C VAL A 124 -7.83 9.94 -4.72
N SER A 125 -8.91 9.88 -5.49
CA SER A 125 -10.14 9.17 -5.12
C SER A 125 -10.44 7.96 -6.02
N ASN A 126 -9.69 7.77 -7.09
CA ASN A 126 -9.94 6.71 -8.06
C ASN A 126 -8.70 6.44 -8.95
N PRO A 127 -8.67 5.31 -9.70
CA PRO A 127 -7.55 4.96 -10.57
C PRO A 127 -7.22 6.00 -11.67
N ALA A 128 -8.24 6.69 -12.18
CA ALA A 128 -8.02 7.70 -13.22
C ALA A 128 -7.27 8.92 -12.69
N GLU A 129 -7.56 9.35 -11.46
CA GLU A 129 -6.83 10.41 -10.77
C GLU A 129 -5.42 9.96 -10.39
N THR A 130 -5.28 8.70 -9.93
CA THR A 130 -3.97 8.11 -9.64
C THR A 130 -3.07 8.13 -10.87
N ARG A 131 -3.59 7.75 -12.03
CA ARG A 131 -2.85 7.82 -13.29
C ARG A 131 -2.44 9.25 -13.62
N LYS A 132 -3.35 10.23 -13.50
CA LYS A 132 -3.04 11.65 -13.78
C LYS A 132 -1.95 12.18 -12.87
N VAL A 133 -2.02 11.92 -11.56
CA VAL A 133 -1.01 12.40 -10.62
C VAL A 133 0.33 11.75 -10.84
N LEU A 134 0.39 10.45 -11.14
CA LEU A 134 1.65 9.77 -11.46
C LEU A 134 2.30 10.33 -12.74
N VAL A 135 1.52 10.58 -13.79
CA VAL A 135 2.02 11.22 -15.03
C VAL A 135 2.58 12.61 -14.72
N GLU A 136 1.86 13.41 -13.94
CA GLU A 136 2.32 14.74 -13.52
C GLU A 136 3.62 14.65 -12.72
N MET A 137 3.74 13.71 -11.80
CA MET A 137 4.96 13.49 -11.02
C MET A 137 6.15 13.12 -11.90
N VAL A 138 5.96 12.25 -12.89
CA VAL A 138 7.01 11.89 -13.85
C VAL A 138 7.43 13.09 -14.69
N GLN A 139 6.49 13.91 -15.15
CA GLN A 139 6.80 15.15 -15.89
C GLN A 139 7.63 16.11 -15.05
N ARG A 140 7.22 16.37 -13.78
CA ARG A 140 7.99 17.21 -12.85
C ARG A 140 9.38 16.63 -12.57
N ALA A 141 9.50 15.32 -12.41
CA ALA A 141 10.77 14.68 -12.17
C ALA A 141 11.75 14.83 -13.36
N ARG A 142 11.24 14.84 -14.59
CA ARG A 142 12.04 15.06 -15.80
C ARG A 142 12.45 16.50 -15.98
N SER A 143 11.54 17.47 -15.76
CA SER A 143 11.84 18.90 -15.90
C SER A 143 12.81 19.45 -14.86
N GLN A 144 13.03 18.76 -13.76
CA GLN A 144 14.03 19.10 -12.73
C GLN A 144 15.39 18.43 -12.98
N ALA A 145 15.55 17.72 -14.09
CA ALA A 145 16.80 17.07 -14.48
C ALA A 145 17.62 17.87 -15.49
N GLU A 146 17.07 18.98 -15.98
CA GLU A 146 17.74 20.03 -16.77
C GLU A 146 18.24 21.15 -15.85
#